data_23df4ffe3470fd7fd21f1469dfbc2240
#
_entry.id   23df4ffe3470fd7fd21f1469dfbc2240
#
_cell.length_a   1.000
_cell.length_b   1.000
_cell.length_c   1.000
_cell.angle_alpha   90.00
_cell.angle_beta   90.00
_cell.angle_gamma   90.00
#
_symmetry.space_group_name_H-M   'P 1'
#
loop_
_entity.id
_entity.type
_entity.pdbx_description
1 polymer ?
#
loop_
_entity_poly.entity_id
_entity_poly.type
_entity_poly.pdbx_seq_one_letter_code
_entity_poly.pdbx_strand_id
1 'polypeptide(L)'
;MIRRWLLAALVVPVLGIGVTASSVHEASATASYDSNYGFDRTWNAAVRFIRVDRGYKLLEKDEATGYLLFEYASAESGAKVSLGSIEMVRANDDVHVVIQLKEMPSYHEQALLSAFSNKLRSEYGDVPRRRKERDKPAPDAGNDTGDAG
;
A
#
# COMPACT_ATOMS: atom_id res chain seq x y z
N MET A 1 9.50 -76.38 -40.50
CA MET A 1 8.86 -76.31 -39.18
C MET A 1 8.83 -74.83 -38.69
N ILE A 2 7.68 -74.26 -38.72
CA ILE A 2 7.44 -72.81 -38.56
C ILE A 2 7.11 -72.55 -37.10
N ARG A 3 7.91 -71.75 -36.36
CA ARG A 3 7.56 -71.25 -35.03
C ARG A 3 7.29 -69.74 -35.08
N ARG A 4 6.00 -69.44 -35.09
CA ARG A 4 5.45 -68.07 -34.97
C ARG A 4 5.65 -67.61 -33.53
N TRP A 5 6.40 -66.54 -33.35
CA TRP A 5 6.47 -65.80 -32.08
C TRP A 5 5.59 -64.55 -32.14
N LEU A 6 4.54 -64.57 -31.38
CA LEU A 6 3.66 -63.42 -31.13
C LEU A 6 4.35 -62.46 -30.11
N LEU A 7 4.76 -61.30 -30.57
CA LEU A 7 5.19 -60.22 -29.70
C LEU A 7 3.97 -59.43 -29.28
N ALA A 8 3.55 -59.58 -28.02
CA ALA A 8 2.54 -58.73 -27.39
C ALA A 8 3.15 -57.40 -27.07
N ALA A 9 2.69 -56.34 -27.74
CA ALA A 9 3.07 -54.95 -27.45
C ALA A 9 2.31 -54.47 -26.20
N LEU A 10 3.02 -54.28 -25.13
CA LEU A 10 2.50 -53.70 -23.87
C LEU A 10 2.50 -52.17 -24.03
N VAL A 11 1.32 -51.61 -24.27
CA VAL A 11 1.12 -50.15 -24.27
C VAL A 11 0.95 -49.70 -22.84
N VAL A 12 1.96 -49.00 -22.32
CA VAL A 12 1.89 -48.34 -21.00
C VAL A 12 1.36 -46.91 -21.18
N PRO A 13 0.20 -46.56 -20.64
CA PRO A 13 -0.23 -45.15 -20.66
C PRO A 13 0.57 -44.37 -19.61
N VAL A 14 1.43 -43.46 -20.05
CA VAL A 14 2.08 -42.46 -19.21
C VAL A 14 1.01 -41.43 -18.80
N LEU A 15 0.51 -41.56 -17.59
CA LEU A 15 -0.28 -40.47 -16.95
C LEU A 15 0.68 -39.29 -16.69
N GLY A 16 0.62 -38.27 -17.53
CA GLY A 16 1.29 -37.00 -17.32
C GLY A 16 0.64 -36.26 -16.13
N ILE A 17 1.30 -36.30 -14.97
CA ILE A 17 0.96 -35.44 -13.85
C ILE A 17 1.40 -34.03 -14.22
N GLY A 18 0.45 -33.22 -14.71
CA GLY A 18 0.66 -31.80 -14.95
C GLY A 18 0.81 -31.10 -13.60
N VAL A 19 2.04 -30.81 -13.20
CA VAL A 19 2.34 -29.91 -12.09
C VAL A 19 2.02 -28.50 -12.57
N THR A 20 0.83 -27.99 -12.24
CA THR A 20 0.51 -26.56 -12.37
C THR A 20 1.31 -25.84 -11.30
N ALA A 21 2.45 -25.26 -11.68
CA ALA A 21 3.16 -24.29 -10.86
C ALA A 21 2.24 -23.06 -10.70
N SER A 22 1.46 -23.03 -9.62
CA SER A 22 0.79 -21.82 -9.18
C SER A 22 1.88 -20.84 -8.75
N SER A 23 2.21 -19.88 -9.59
CA SER A 23 2.99 -18.72 -9.20
C SER A 23 2.20 -17.96 -8.15
N VAL A 24 2.57 -18.18 -6.91
CA VAL A 24 2.09 -17.35 -5.78
C VAL A 24 2.70 -15.97 -6.06
N HIS A 25 1.93 -15.07 -6.67
CA HIS A 25 2.24 -13.66 -6.62
C HIS A 25 2.09 -13.30 -5.14
N GLU A 26 3.20 -13.14 -4.44
CA GLU A 26 3.20 -12.43 -3.17
C GLU A 26 2.62 -11.05 -3.49
N ALA A 27 1.37 -10.84 -3.10
CA ALA A 27 0.79 -9.52 -3.04
C ALA A 27 1.63 -8.76 -2.02
N SER A 28 2.62 -8.00 -2.50
CA SER A 28 3.38 -7.07 -1.69
C SER A 28 2.34 -6.10 -1.13
N ALA A 29 2.02 -6.24 0.15
CA ALA A 29 1.09 -5.35 0.83
C ALA A 29 1.79 -4.00 0.94
N THR A 30 1.58 -3.15 -0.05
CA THR A 30 2.08 -1.78 -0.10
C THR A 30 1.59 -1.02 1.14
N ALA A 31 2.49 -0.44 1.90
CA ALA A 31 2.12 0.34 3.07
C ALA A 31 1.52 1.68 2.64
N SER A 32 0.27 1.93 3.03
CA SER A 32 -0.45 3.16 2.70
C SER A 32 -1.12 3.81 3.91
N TYR A 33 -1.33 5.13 3.83
CA TYR A 33 -1.92 5.95 4.88
C TYR A 33 -2.67 7.13 4.28
N ASP A 34 -3.88 7.41 4.77
CA ASP A 34 -4.65 8.59 4.37
C ASP A 34 -4.38 9.73 5.34
N SER A 35 -3.69 10.77 4.86
CA SER A 35 -3.34 11.96 5.61
C SER A 35 -4.43 13.01 5.52
N ASN A 36 -4.99 13.41 6.65
CA ASN A 36 -6.00 14.47 6.75
C ASN A 36 -5.40 15.87 6.96
N TYR A 37 -4.08 16.03 6.79
CA TYR A 37 -3.39 17.31 7.03
C TYR A 37 -3.32 18.21 5.78
N GLY A 38 -3.85 17.74 4.65
CA GLY A 38 -3.74 18.40 3.35
C GLY A 38 -2.38 18.17 2.69
N PHE A 39 -2.33 18.43 1.38
CA PHE A 39 -1.18 18.07 0.56
C PHE A 39 0.11 18.80 0.99
N ASP A 40 0.07 20.12 1.12
CA ASP A 40 1.28 20.91 1.37
C ASP A 40 1.95 20.56 2.71
N ARG A 41 1.15 20.34 3.75
CA ARG A 41 1.67 19.92 5.06
C ARG A 41 2.25 18.51 5.00
N THR A 42 1.51 17.58 4.37
CA THR A 42 1.95 16.20 4.21
C THR A 42 3.24 16.11 3.40
N TRP A 43 3.32 16.88 2.30
CA TRP A 43 4.51 16.99 1.45
C TRP A 43 5.73 17.54 2.21
N ASN A 44 5.58 18.69 2.83
CA ASN A 44 6.67 19.30 3.58
C ASN A 44 7.16 18.42 4.73
N ALA A 45 6.23 17.76 5.43
CA ALA A 45 6.59 16.80 6.46
C ALA A 45 7.35 15.60 5.89
N ALA A 46 6.95 15.07 4.73
CA ALA A 46 7.63 13.94 4.10
C ALA A 46 9.06 14.28 3.66
N VAL A 47 9.26 15.44 3.03
CA VAL A 47 10.59 15.91 2.63
C VAL A 47 11.50 16.06 3.85
N ARG A 48 11.00 16.66 4.95
CA ARG A 48 11.75 16.79 6.20
C ARG A 48 12.01 15.46 6.85
N PHE A 49 11.02 14.57 6.87
CA PHE A 49 11.14 13.23 7.42
C PHE A 49 12.27 12.45 6.76
N ILE A 50 12.31 12.42 5.44
CA ILE A 50 13.34 11.69 4.69
C ILE A 50 14.71 12.32 4.90
N ARG A 51 14.85 13.65 4.74
CA ARG A 51 16.16 14.32 4.74
C ARG A 51 16.71 14.58 6.13
N VAL A 52 15.86 14.97 7.07
CA VAL A 52 16.29 15.47 8.39
C VAL A 52 16.14 14.39 9.44
N ASP A 53 14.95 13.81 9.58
CA ASP A 53 14.68 12.88 10.68
C ASP A 53 15.32 11.51 10.43
N ARG A 54 15.34 11.06 9.16
CA ARG A 54 15.94 9.78 8.76
C ARG A 54 17.35 9.91 8.20
N GLY A 55 17.74 11.09 7.75
CA GLY A 55 19.04 11.32 7.16
C GLY A 55 19.25 10.59 5.83
N TYR A 56 18.17 10.20 5.15
CA TYR A 56 18.25 9.51 3.88
C TYR A 56 18.59 10.48 2.75
N LYS A 57 19.36 9.99 1.78
CA LYS A 57 19.70 10.78 0.60
C LYS A 57 18.50 10.83 -0.34
N LEU A 58 17.99 12.02 -0.58
CA LEU A 58 16.93 12.28 -1.54
C LEU A 58 17.52 12.31 -2.95
N LEU A 59 16.97 11.49 -3.84
CA LEU A 59 17.39 11.37 -5.25
C LEU A 59 16.51 12.20 -6.16
N GLU A 60 15.21 12.20 -5.93
CA GLU A 60 14.23 12.93 -6.71
C GLU A 60 13.16 13.56 -5.80
N LYS A 61 12.72 14.75 -6.17
CA LYS A 61 11.69 15.50 -5.48
C LYS A 61 10.82 16.19 -6.52
N ASP A 62 9.65 15.63 -6.77
CA ASP A 62 8.65 16.22 -7.67
C ASP A 62 7.34 16.49 -6.91
N GLU A 63 7.14 17.76 -6.55
CA GLU A 63 5.97 18.19 -5.82
C GLU A 63 4.70 18.23 -6.69
N ALA A 64 4.85 18.44 -8.00
CA ALA A 64 3.72 18.52 -8.90
C ALA A 64 3.03 17.16 -9.05
N THR A 65 3.82 16.09 -9.11
CA THR A 65 3.32 14.72 -9.15
C THR A 65 3.13 14.10 -7.77
N GLY A 66 3.67 14.73 -6.71
CA GLY A 66 3.64 14.20 -5.36
C GLY A 66 4.60 13.04 -5.14
N TYR A 67 5.73 13.00 -5.85
CA TYR A 67 6.67 11.90 -5.86
C TYR A 67 8.01 12.25 -5.22
N LEU A 68 8.48 11.37 -4.31
CA LEU A 68 9.82 11.42 -3.71
C LEU A 68 10.53 10.10 -3.94
N LEU A 69 11.79 10.16 -4.38
CA LEU A 69 12.69 9.00 -4.48
C LEU A 69 13.89 9.21 -3.57
N PHE A 70 14.28 8.19 -2.81
CA PHE A 70 15.38 8.28 -1.85
C PHE A 70 16.14 6.95 -1.72
N GLU A 71 17.37 7.04 -1.20
CA GLU A 71 18.16 5.88 -0.81
C GLU A 71 17.78 5.48 0.62
N TYR A 72 17.24 4.27 0.77
CA TYR A 72 16.94 3.67 2.07
C TYR A 72 18.09 2.78 2.52
N ALA A 73 18.53 2.94 3.75
CA ALA A 73 19.50 2.05 4.38
C ALA A 73 18.95 1.60 5.75
N SER A 74 19.03 0.30 6.01
CA SER A 74 18.68 -0.27 7.31
C SER A 74 19.88 -0.95 7.93
N ALA A 75 20.07 -0.76 9.24
CA ALA A 75 21.10 -1.47 9.98
C ALA A 75 20.89 -2.99 9.96
N GLU A 76 19.63 -3.44 9.93
CA GLU A 76 19.24 -4.86 9.89
C GLU A 76 19.59 -5.53 8.57
N SER A 77 19.62 -4.77 7.46
CA SER A 77 19.97 -5.28 6.13
C SER A 77 21.47 -5.35 5.86
N GLY A 78 22.32 -5.20 6.90
CA GLY A 78 23.77 -5.18 6.74
C GLY A 78 24.27 -3.96 5.95
N ALA A 79 23.64 -2.82 6.10
CA ALA A 79 23.89 -1.57 5.36
C ALA A 79 23.62 -1.67 3.84
N LYS A 80 22.83 -2.65 3.40
CA LYS A 80 22.36 -2.70 2.01
C LYS A 80 21.52 -1.45 1.72
N VAL A 81 21.90 -0.71 0.69
CA VAL A 81 21.13 0.42 0.20
C VAL A 81 20.09 -0.06 -0.79
N SER A 82 18.85 0.35 -0.61
CA SER A 82 17.72 0.08 -1.48
C SER A 82 17.07 1.38 -1.95
N LEU A 83 16.34 1.33 -3.05
CA LEU A 83 15.52 2.46 -3.47
C LEU A 83 14.20 2.46 -2.72
N GLY A 84 13.86 3.61 -2.16
CA GLY A 84 12.57 3.88 -1.55
C GLY A 84 11.85 5.00 -2.27
N SER A 85 10.52 4.91 -2.34
CA SER A 85 9.67 5.99 -2.86
C SER A 85 8.53 6.32 -1.91
N ILE A 86 8.12 7.58 -1.94
CA ILE A 86 6.86 8.03 -1.35
C ILE A 86 6.05 8.66 -2.47
N GLU A 87 4.83 8.18 -2.65
CA GLU A 87 3.85 8.74 -3.57
C GLU A 87 2.69 9.33 -2.78
N MET A 88 2.26 10.54 -3.15
CA MET A 88 1.18 11.28 -2.50
C MET A 88 0.16 11.72 -3.54
N VAL A 89 -1.04 11.16 -3.45
CA VAL A 89 -2.14 11.48 -4.35
C VAL A 89 -3.21 12.25 -3.58
N ARG A 90 -3.64 13.39 -4.14
CA ARG A 90 -4.78 14.16 -3.59
C ARG A 90 -6.07 13.37 -3.81
N ALA A 91 -6.76 13.03 -2.73
CA ALA A 91 -8.02 12.28 -2.75
C ALA A 91 -9.09 13.09 -1.98
N ASN A 92 -9.87 13.91 -2.69
CA ASN A 92 -10.82 14.86 -2.11
C ASN A 92 -10.13 15.80 -1.09
N ASP A 93 -10.46 15.68 0.20
CA ASP A 93 -9.86 16.47 1.28
C ASP A 93 -8.65 15.79 1.92
N ASP A 94 -8.37 14.54 1.58
CA ASP A 94 -7.29 13.74 2.15
C ASP A 94 -6.15 13.57 1.15
N VAL A 95 -5.00 13.11 1.63
CA VAL A 95 -3.86 12.77 0.81
C VAL A 95 -3.55 11.28 1.02
N HIS A 96 -3.71 10.50 -0.02
CA HIS A 96 -3.30 9.10 -0.01
C HIS A 96 -1.79 9.00 -0.15
N VAL A 97 -1.13 8.49 0.87
CA VAL A 97 0.33 8.34 0.94
C VAL A 97 0.68 6.86 0.83
N VAL A 98 1.55 6.55 -0.11
CA VAL A 98 2.07 5.20 -0.34
C VAL A 98 3.58 5.22 -0.16
N ILE A 99 4.11 4.29 0.64
CA ILE A 99 5.55 4.09 0.80
C ILE A 99 5.91 2.72 0.23
N GLN A 100 6.93 2.70 -0.62
CA GLN A 100 7.47 1.48 -1.21
C GLN A 100 8.98 1.43 -1.03
N LEU A 101 9.48 0.26 -0.67
CA LEU A 101 10.91 -0.02 -0.56
C LEU A 101 11.24 -1.21 -1.47
N LYS A 102 12.03 -0.93 -2.50
CA LYS A 102 12.43 -1.96 -3.44
C LYS A 102 13.32 -2.99 -2.75
N GLU A 103 13.04 -4.27 -2.96
CA GLU A 103 13.83 -5.39 -2.42
C GLU A 103 13.92 -5.46 -0.88
N MET A 104 13.00 -4.83 -0.17
CA MET A 104 12.91 -4.89 1.29
C MET A 104 11.63 -5.61 1.73
N PRO A 105 11.66 -6.33 2.86
CA PRO A 105 10.45 -6.87 3.47
C PRO A 105 9.44 -5.77 3.81
N SER A 106 8.15 -6.06 3.66
CA SER A 106 7.05 -5.09 3.85
C SER A 106 6.99 -4.46 5.25
N TYR A 107 7.55 -5.09 6.27
CA TYR A 107 7.59 -4.50 7.61
C TYR A 107 8.43 -3.22 7.68
N HIS A 108 9.44 -3.04 6.81
CA HIS A 108 10.21 -1.79 6.71
C HIS A 108 9.35 -0.64 6.20
N GLU A 109 8.49 -0.90 5.20
CA GLU A 109 7.54 0.08 4.67
C GLU A 109 6.53 0.49 5.74
N GLN A 110 5.98 -0.48 6.47
CA GLN A 110 5.04 -0.24 7.57
C GLN A 110 5.69 0.55 8.72
N ALA A 111 6.94 0.24 9.06
CA ALA A 111 7.69 0.97 10.09
C ALA A 111 7.93 2.42 9.67
N LEU A 112 8.33 2.68 8.41
CA LEU A 112 8.48 4.04 7.88
C LEU A 112 7.15 4.78 7.87
N LEU A 113 6.08 4.15 7.41
CA LEU A 113 4.74 4.74 7.36
C LEU A 113 4.24 5.13 8.76
N SER A 114 4.41 4.23 9.74
CA SER A 114 4.04 4.48 11.13
C SER A 114 4.84 5.64 11.72
N ALA A 115 6.14 5.69 11.45
CA ALA A 115 6.98 6.78 11.90
C ALA A 115 6.62 8.11 11.22
N PHE A 116 6.26 8.08 9.94
CA PHE A 116 5.81 9.26 9.21
C PHE A 116 4.46 9.78 9.72
N SER A 117 3.49 8.90 9.95
CA SER A 117 2.19 9.30 10.53
C SER A 117 2.34 9.90 11.93
N ASN A 118 3.24 9.34 12.76
CA ASN A 118 3.56 9.90 14.07
C ASN A 118 4.21 11.28 13.98
N LYS A 119 5.08 11.49 12.98
CA LYS A 119 5.66 12.81 12.73
C LYS A 119 4.61 13.84 12.36
N LEU A 120 3.69 13.51 11.45
CA LEU A 120 2.58 14.40 11.10
C LEU A 120 1.78 14.80 12.34
N ARG A 121 1.45 13.83 13.19
CA ARG A 121 0.72 14.09 14.43
C ARG A 121 1.51 14.96 15.40
N SER A 122 2.81 14.75 15.52
CA SER A 122 3.66 15.54 16.42
C SER A 122 3.86 16.99 15.94
N GLU A 123 3.92 17.21 14.62
CA GLU A 123 4.11 18.55 14.05
C GLU A 123 2.82 19.38 13.97
N TYR A 124 1.71 18.72 13.63
CA TYR A 124 0.43 19.42 13.33
C TYR A 124 -0.69 19.12 14.33
N GLY A 125 -0.43 18.29 15.34
CA GLY A 125 -1.42 17.86 16.32
C GLY A 125 -2.38 16.80 15.80
N ASP A 126 -3.31 16.37 16.66
CA ASP A 126 -4.35 15.43 16.26
C ASP A 126 -5.36 16.12 15.34
N VAL A 127 -5.64 15.52 14.20
CA VAL A 127 -6.68 16.00 13.30
C VAL A 127 -8.04 15.78 13.96
N PRO A 128 -8.92 16.80 13.99
CA PRO A 128 -10.29 16.62 14.46
C PRO A 128 -10.95 15.47 13.74
N ARG A 129 -11.46 14.49 14.48
CA ARG A 129 -12.18 13.35 13.85
C ARG A 129 -13.32 13.92 13.03
N ARG A 130 -13.31 13.65 11.73
CA ARG A 130 -14.43 14.02 10.85
C ARG A 130 -15.70 13.39 11.43
N ARG A 131 -16.67 14.24 11.85
CA ARG A 131 -17.98 13.75 12.29
C ARG A 131 -18.58 12.97 11.13
N LYS A 132 -18.71 11.64 11.28
CA LYS A 132 -19.39 10.82 10.27
C LYS A 132 -20.78 11.41 10.05
N GLU A 133 -21.13 11.71 8.82
CA GLU A 133 -22.43 12.26 8.37
C GLU A 133 -23.64 11.38 8.72
N ARG A 134 -23.44 10.37 9.57
CA ARG A 134 -24.47 9.47 10.07
C ARG A 134 -25.40 10.08 11.13
N ASP A 135 -25.06 11.27 11.64
CA ASP A 135 -25.88 11.97 12.64
C ASP A 135 -26.75 13.09 12.04
N LYS A 136 -26.95 13.10 10.71
CA LYS A 136 -27.97 13.94 10.13
C LYS A 136 -29.34 13.32 10.50
N PRO A 137 -30.17 14.01 11.35
CA PRO A 137 -31.50 13.52 11.65
C PRO A 137 -32.24 13.29 10.34
N ALA A 138 -32.90 12.14 10.22
CA ALA A 138 -33.81 11.90 9.09
C ALA A 138 -34.77 13.10 8.99
N PRO A 139 -35.06 13.61 7.76
CA PRO A 139 -36.05 14.66 7.62
C PRO A 139 -37.36 14.14 8.23
N ASP A 140 -37.87 14.92 9.17
CA ASP A 140 -39.12 14.64 9.87
C ASP A 140 -40.17 14.36 8.82
N ALA A 141 -40.67 13.12 8.79
CA ALA A 141 -41.80 12.75 7.96
C ALA A 141 -43.01 13.50 8.53
N GLY A 142 -43.30 14.62 7.90
CA GLY A 142 -44.43 15.47 8.25
C GLY A 142 -45.70 14.61 8.44
N ASN A 143 -46.21 14.62 9.63
CA ASN A 143 -47.46 14.02 10.02
C ASN A 143 -48.59 14.84 9.37
N ASP A 144 -48.96 14.50 8.12
CA ASP A 144 -50.12 15.06 7.45
C ASP A 144 -51.36 14.35 7.98
N THR A 145 -51.82 14.78 9.13
CA THR A 145 -53.14 14.48 9.64
C THR A 145 -54.16 15.31 8.87
N GLY A 146 -54.59 14.78 7.73
CA GLY A 146 -55.76 15.30 7.02
C GLY A 146 -56.98 15.29 7.93
N ASP A 147 -57.34 16.48 8.37
CA ASP A 147 -58.65 16.77 9.00
C ASP A 147 -59.70 16.71 7.88
N ALA A 148 -60.53 15.70 7.93
CA ALA A 148 -61.74 15.58 7.12
C ALA A 148 -62.95 15.96 8.02
N GLY A 149 -63.41 17.22 7.83
CA GLY A 149 -64.68 17.70 8.32
C GLY A 149 -65.63 18.00 7.15
#